data_867c2b7513ebef23090740726462238c
#
_entry.id   867c2b7513ebef23090740726462238c
#
_cell.length_a   1.000
_cell.length_b   1.000
_cell.length_c   1.000
_cell.angle_alpha   90.00
_cell.angle_beta   90.00
_cell.angle_gamma   90.00
#
_symmetry.space_group_name_H-M   'P 1'
#
loop_
_entity.id
_entity.type
_entity.pdbx_description
1 polymer ?
#
loop_
_entity_poly.entity_id
_entity_poly.type
_entity_poly.pdbx_seq_one_letter_code
_entity_poly.pdbx_strand_id
1 'polypeptide(L)'
;MIVSLFIVNDINIRLVGGSHYGEGRVEINHEGKWGTVCDDGWGINDAHVACRSLGFVDATAAKGESFFGQGSGDIWLDDVACVGTETNLKDCSHRGWNISNCDHSEDAGVVCSGDGKYSNKYMI
;
A
#
# COMPACT_ATOMS: atom_id res chain seq x y z
N MET A 1 -1.55 18.14 23.20
CA MET A 1 -1.25 18.05 22.70
C MET A 1 -1.16 17.36 21.97
N ILE A 2 -1.19 17.10 21.78
CA ILE A 2 -1.03 16.59 21.31
C ILE A 2 -0.68 16.13 20.44
N VAL A 3 -0.60 16.32 20.31
CA VAL A 3 0.27 16.03 19.75
C VAL A 3 0.30 14.91 18.98
N SER A 4 0.31 14.13 19.36
CA SER A 4 0.40 12.91 18.73
C SER A 4 -0.62 12.67 17.78
N LEU A 5 -1.57 13.33 17.90
CA LEU A 5 -2.63 13.11 17.07
C LEU A 5 -2.26 13.35 15.69
N PHE A 6 -1.31 14.09 15.47
CA PHE A 6 -1.00 14.32 14.14
C PHE A 6 -0.52 13.13 13.47
N ILE A 7 -0.06 12.23 14.15
CA ILE A 7 0.44 11.07 13.55
C ILE A 7 -0.60 10.33 12.80
N VAL A 8 -1.75 10.27 13.35
CA VAL A 8 -2.83 9.55 12.75
C VAL A 8 -3.20 10.10 11.41
N ASN A 9 -2.99 11.34 11.25
CA ASN A 9 -3.40 11.98 10.03
C ASN A 9 -2.52 11.72 8.87
N ASP A 10 -1.41 11.08 9.09
CA ASP A 10 -0.49 10.80 8.02
C ASP A 10 -0.77 9.47 7.36
N ILE A 11 -1.77 8.76 7.79
CA ILE A 11 -2.07 7.48 7.19
C ILE A 11 -2.71 7.72 5.86
N ASN A 12 -1.99 7.37 4.83
CA ASN A 12 -2.47 7.56 3.48
C ASN A 12 -2.40 6.28 2.66
N ILE A 13 -2.35 5.15 3.33
CA ILE A 13 -2.31 3.85 2.67
C ILE A 13 -3.20 2.89 3.45
N ARG A 14 -3.86 1.99 2.75
CA ARG A 14 -4.70 0.99 3.40
C ARG A 14 -4.72 -0.29 2.56
N LEU A 15 -5.15 -1.38 3.16
CA LEU A 15 -5.33 -2.66 2.47
C LEU A 15 -6.81 -3.00 2.45
N VAL A 16 -7.30 -3.43 1.29
CA VAL A 16 -8.72 -3.69 1.08
C VAL A 16 -8.89 -5.05 0.39
N GLY A 17 -9.89 -5.80 0.82
CA GLY A 17 -10.27 -7.01 0.10
C GLY A 17 -9.59 -8.28 0.54
N GLY A 18 -8.72 -8.23 1.52
CA GLY A 18 -8.08 -9.44 2.02
C GLY A 18 -8.95 -10.16 3.04
N SER A 19 -8.48 -11.32 3.47
CA SER A 19 -9.21 -12.12 4.45
C SER A 19 -8.95 -11.66 5.88
N HIS A 20 -7.93 -10.84 6.07
CA HIS A 20 -7.64 -10.24 7.38
C HIS A 20 -6.87 -8.95 7.15
N TYR A 21 -6.63 -8.22 8.23
CA TYR A 21 -6.08 -6.87 8.14
C TYR A 21 -4.64 -6.82 7.58
N GLY A 22 -3.96 -7.94 7.54
CA GLY A 22 -2.57 -8.01 7.09
C GLY A 22 -2.40 -8.28 5.61
N GLU A 23 -3.46 -8.28 4.83
CA GLU A 23 -3.33 -8.48 3.39
C GLU A 23 -4.43 -7.75 2.66
N GLY A 24 -4.17 -7.43 1.40
CA GLY A 24 -5.20 -6.81 0.59
C GLY A 24 -4.62 -6.01 -0.58
N ARG A 25 -5.54 -5.46 -1.35
CA ARG A 25 -5.22 -4.54 -2.41
C ARG A 25 -4.67 -3.25 -1.79
N VAL A 26 -3.58 -2.75 -2.31
CA VAL A 26 -2.99 -1.52 -1.81
C VAL A 26 -3.77 -0.33 -2.36
N GLU A 27 -4.24 0.52 -1.47
CA GLU A 27 -4.87 1.77 -1.88
C GLU A 27 -4.18 2.93 -1.20
N ILE A 28 -4.03 4.01 -1.94
CA ILE A 28 -3.33 5.22 -1.50
C ILE A 28 -4.30 6.38 -1.51
N ASN A 29 -4.28 7.18 -0.46
CA ASN A 29 -5.04 8.41 -0.42
C ASN A 29 -4.15 9.53 -0.93
N HIS A 30 -4.56 10.14 -2.02
CA HIS A 30 -3.83 11.26 -2.62
C HIS A 30 -4.84 12.35 -2.92
N GLU A 31 -4.59 13.52 -2.39
CA GLU A 31 -5.49 14.66 -2.58
C GLU A 31 -6.93 14.36 -2.15
N GLY A 32 -7.04 13.58 -1.10
CA GLY A 32 -8.36 13.29 -0.53
C GLY A 32 -9.09 12.14 -1.18
N LYS A 33 -8.49 11.45 -2.15
CA LYS A 33 -9.14 10.36 -2.84
C LYS A 33 -8.32 9.09 -2.74
N TRP A 34 -9.00 7.98 -2.45
CA TRP A 34 -8.37 6.67 -2.45
C TRP A 34 -8.28 6.16 -3.88
N GLY A 35 -7.14 5.59 -4.24
CA GLY A 35 -6.93 4.99 -5.54
C GLY A 35 -5.96 3.83 -5.42
N THR A 36 -5.76 3.13 -6.53
CA THR A 36 -5.00 1.88 -6.53
C THR A 36 -3.60 2.06 -7.08
N VAL A 37 -2.85 0.97 -7.10
CA VAL A 37 -1.50 0.91 -7.65
C VAL A 37 -1.51 -0.19 -8.71
N CYS A 38 -0.96 0.12 -9.88
CA CYS A 38 -0.84 -0.87 -10.94
C CYS A 38 0.25 -1.88 -10.60
N ASP A 39 0.06 -3.11 -11.04
CA ASP A 39 1.00 -4.18 -10.75
C ASP A 39 2.22 -4.23 -11.67
N ASP A 40 2.30 -3.36 -12.66
CA ASP A 40 3.47 -3.31 -13.54
C ASP A 40 4.70 -3.00 -12.69
N GLY A 41 5.66 -3.92 -12.69
CA GLY A 41 6.86 -3.76 -11.89
C GLY A 41 6.68 -4.00 -10.40
N TRP A 42 5.50 -4.36 -9.95
CA TRP A 42 5.22 -4.56 -8.54
C TRP A 42 5.88 -5.84 -8.03
N GLY A 43 6.75 -5.70 -7.05
CA GLY A 43 7.51 -6.82 -6.53
C GLY A 43 7.67 -6.76 -5.03
N ILE A 44 8.50 -7.65 -4.50
CA ILE A 44 8.61 -7.82 -3.07
C ILE A 44 9.18 -6.59 -2.36
N ASN A 45 10.07 -5.84 -3.01
CA ASN A 45 10.58 -4.63 -2.38
C ASN A 45 9.49 -3.59 -2.20
N ASP A 46 8.59 -3.50 -3.18
CA ASP A 46 7.45 -2.59 -3.09
C ASP A 46 6.51 -3.04 -1.97
N ALA A 47 6.30 -4.35 -1.88
CA ALA A 47 5.45 -4.90 -0.83
C ALA A 47 6.05 -4.64 0.55
N HIS A 48 7.37 -4.77 0.70
CA HIS A 48 8.02 -4.47 1.97
C HIS A 48 7.76 -3.02 2.40
N VAL A 49 7.90 -2.09 1.46
CA VAL A 49 7.67 -0.68 1.78
C VAL A 49 6.21 -0.46 2.18
N ALA A 50 5.28 -1.02 1.43
CA ALA A 50 3.86 -0.86 1.74
C ALA A 50 3.53 -1.43 3.13
N CYS A 51 3.99 -2.64 3.42
CA CYS A 51 3.69 -3.30 4.68
C CYS A 51 4.31 -2.56 5.87
N ARG A 52 5.56 -2.13 5.72
CA ARG A 52 6.20 -1.41 6.83
C ARG A 52 5.58 -0.05 7.06
N SER A 53 5.09 0.61 6.02
CA SER A 53 4.42 1.89 6.21
C SER A 53 3.13 1.72 7.00
N LEU A 54 2.56 0.51 7.00
CA LEU A 54 1.36 0.20 7.77
C LEU A 54 1.67 -0.33 9.17
N GLY A 55 2.94 -0.44 9.52
CA GLY A 55 3.35 -0.88 10.84
C GLY A 55 3.66 -2.36 10.96
N PHE A 56 3.58 -3.11 9.85
CA PHE A 56 3.97 -4.51 9.87
C PHE A 56 5.48 -4.64 9.82
N VAL A 57 5.97 -5.82 10.16
CA VAL A 57 7.42 -6.05 10.15
C VAL A 57 7.92 -6.05 8.71
N ASP A 58 7.23 -6.76 7.82
CA ASP A 58 7.68 -6.89 6.45
C ASP A 58 6.55 -7.49 5.60
N ALA A 59 6.88 -7.94 4.40
CA ALA A 59 5.93 -8.59 3.51
C ALA A 59 6.38 -10.00 3.19
N THR A 60 5.43 -10.89 3.00
CA THR A 60 5.72 -12.24 2.52
C THR A 60 5.41 -12.40 1.03
N ALA A 61 4.57 -11.54 0.48
CA ALA A 61 4.23 -11.65 -0.94
C ALA A 61 3.79 -10.32 -1.51
N ALA A 62 4.11 -10.13 -2.78
CA ALA A 62 3.55 -9.09 -3.62
C ALA A 62 2.58 -9.79 -4.57
N LYS A 63 1.39 -9.22 -4.74
CA LYS A 63 0.35 -9.82 -5.58
C LYS A 63 -0.03 -8.87 -6.70
N GLY A 64 -0.27 -9.43 -7.86
CA GLY A 64 -0.75 -8.67 -9.00
C GLY A 64 -2.08 -9.18 -9.49
N GLU A 65 -2.50 -8.65 -10.63
CA GLU A 65 -3.71 -9.11 -11.33
C GLU A 65 -4.94 -9.08 -10.45
N SER A 66 -5.05 -8.05 -9.65
CA SER A 66 -6.19 -7.84 -8.77
C SER A 66 -6.52 -9.06 -7.92
N PHE A 67 -5.47 -9.66 -7.38
CA PHE A 67 -5.61 -10.87 -6.56
C PHE A 67 -6.63 -10.67 -5.43
N PHE A 68 -6.70 -9.47 -4.88
CA PHE A 68 -7.62 -9.15 -3.79
C PHE A 68 -8.85 -8.38 -4.27
N GLY A 69 -9.13 -8.45 -5.57
CA GLY A 69 -10.28 -7.78 -6.17
C GLY A 69 -9.90 -6.46 -6.80
N GLN A 70 -10.74 -6.01 -7.70
CA GLN A 70 -10.53 -4.76 -8.42
C GLN A 70 -11.04 -3.60 -7.59
N GLY A 71 -10.26 -2.54 -7.54
CA GLY A 71 -10.69 -1.31 -6.93
C GLY A 71 -11.50 -0.46 -7.89
N SER A 72 -11.64 0.80 -7.56
CA SER A 72 -12.37 1.74 -8.41
C SER A 72 -11.69 3.10 -8.30
N GLY A 73 -12.09 4.02 -9.16
CA GLY A 73 -11.52 5.36 -9.15
C GLY A 73 -10.18 5.41 -9.84
N ASP A 74 -9.31 6.27 -9.36
CA ASP A 74 -8.03 6.49 -10.00
C ASP A 74 -7.05 5.36 -9.72
N ILE A 75 -6.14 5.15 -10.68
CA ILE A 75 -4.97 4.32 -10.46
C ILE A 75 -3.84 5.30 -10.26
N TRP A 76 -3.48 5.51 -9.01
CA TRP A 76 -2.58 6.60 -8.65
C TRP A 76 -1.13 6.37 -9.03
N LEU A 77 -0.63 5.15 -8.92
CA LEU A 77 0.79 4.86 -9.16
C LEU A 77 0.92 3.71 -10.14
N ASP A 78 1.97 3.77 -10.94
CA ASP A 78 2.31 2.76 -11.92
C ASP A 78 3.82 2.63 -11.99
N ASP A 79 4.30 1.45 -12.34
CA ASP A 79 5.74 1.18 -12.45
C ASP A 79 6.48 1.58 -11.18
N VAL A 80 5.91 1.24 -10.03
CA VAL A 80 6.55 1.52 -8.75
C VAL A 80 7.80 0.64 -8.64
N ALA A 81 8.90 1.26 -8.28
CA ALA A 81 10.18 0.57 -8.19
C ALA A 81 10.92 1.00 -6.93
N CYS A 82 10.54 0.41 -5.82
CA CYS A 82 11.17 0.70 -4.53
C CYS A 82 12.48 -0.04 -4.40
N VAL A 83 13.43 0.58 -3.74
CA VAL A 83 14.66 -0.07 -3.34
C VAL A 83 14.38 -1.06 -2.21
N GLY A 84 13.44 -0.71 -1.35
CA GLY A 84 13.03 -1.55 -0.24
C GLY A 84 13.22 -0.90 1.11
N THR A 85 13.88 0.24 1.17
CA THR A 85 14.16 0.93 2.43
C THR A 85 13.39 2.22 2.59
N GLU A 86 12.61 2.61 1.60
CA GLU A 86 11.81 3.82 1.70
C GLU A 86 10.75 3.66 2.78
N THR A 87 10.30 4.77 3.33
CA THR A 87 9.29 4.75 4.38
C THR A 87 7.88 4.82 3.84
N ASN A 88 7.74 5.20 2.57
CA ASN A 88 6.43 5.36 1.95
C ASN A 88 6.53 5.05 0.47
N LEU A 89 5.47 4.51 -0.09
CA LEU A 89 5.45 4.21 -1.52
C LEU A 89 5.63 5.46 -2.38
N LYS A 90 5.13 6.58 -1.92
CA LYS A 90 5.27 7.81 -2.70
C LYS A 90 6.72 8.24 -2.84
N ASP A 91 7.60 7.75 -1.99
CA ASP A 91 9.01 8.07 -2.06
C ASP A 91 9.79 7.13 -2.96
N CYS A 92 9.13 6.09 -3.46
CA CYS A 92 9.73 5.19 -4.42
C CYS A 92 9.65 5.79 -5.81
N SER A 93 10.46 5.28 -6.72
CA SER A 93 10.37 5.70 -8.11
C SER A 93 9.04 5.24 -8.69
N HIS A 94 8.38 6.10 -9.46
CA HIS A 94 7.14 5.77 -10.15
C HIS A 94 6.95 6.78 -11.29
N ARG A 95 5.91 6.58 -12.09
CA ARG A 95 5.71 7.39 -13.29
C ARG A 95 5.11 8.77 -13.03
N GLY A 96 4.69 9.01 -11.83
CA GLY A 96 3.97 10.22 -11.50
C GLY A 96 2.54 9.90 -11.13
N TRP A 97 1.88 10.83 -10.46
CA TRP A 97 0.52 10.59 -9.98
C TRP A 97 -0.46 10.52 -11.14
N ASN A 98 -1.28 9.50 -11.10
CA ASN A 98 -2.36 9.28 -12.08
C ASN A 98 -1.86 9.12 -13.51
N ILE A 99 -0.62 8.69 -13.68
CA ILE A 99 -0.05 8.39 -14.99
C ILE A 99 0.08 6.88 -15.08
N SER A 100 -0.84 6.24 -15.80
CA SER A 100 -0.91 4.80 -15.84
C SER A 100 -1.57 4.36 -17.12
N ASN A 101 -1.13 3.22 -17.65
CA ASN A 101 -1.78 2.59 -18.79
C ASN A 101 -2.52 1.34 -18.35
N CYS A 102 -2.78 1.20 -17.07
CA CYS A 102 -3.39 0.00 -16.50
C CYS A 102 -4.89 0.17 -16.36
N ASP A 103 -5.58 -0.94 -16.17
CA ASP A 103 -6.96 -0.91 -15.72
C ASP A 103 -7.03 -1.65 -14.39
N HIS A 104 -8.21 -1.70 -13.80
CA HIS A 104 -8.34 -2.26 -12.45
C HIS A 104 -8.21 -3.78 -12.38
N SER A 105 -8.06 -4.46 -13.50
CA SER A 105 -7.71 -5.87 -13.47
C SER A 105 -6.25 -6.08 -13.10
N GLU A 106 -5.49 -5.00 -12.98
CA GLU A 106 -4.07 -5.03 -12.69
C GLU A 106 -3.75 -4.37 -11.35
N ASP A 107 -4.67 -4.35 -10.42
CA ASP A 107 -4.44 -3.71 -9.12
C ASP A 107 -3.52 -4.54 -8.24
N ALA A 108 -2.50 -3.89 -7.71
CA ALA A 108 -1.48 -4.53 -6.88
C ALA A 108 -1.95 -4.73 -5.46
N GLY A 109 -1.42 -5.76 -4.82
CA GLY A 109 -1.70 -6.06 -3.43
C GLY A 109 -0.50 -6.64 -2.72
N VAL A 110 -0.66 -6.89 -1.44
CA VAL A 110 0.41 -7.41 -0.58
C VAL A 110 -0.14 -8.40 0.43
N VAL A 111 0.77 -9.26 0.90
CA VAL A 111 0.55 -10.06 2.10
C VAL A 111 1.66 -9.65 3.06
N CYS A 112 1.28 -9.07 4.18
CA CYS A 112 2.24 -8.56 5.17
C CYS A 112 2.54 -9.63 6.21
N SER A 113 3.69 -9.52 6.83
CA SER A 113 4.14 -10.48 7.82
C SER A 113 4.38 -9.80 9.16
N GLY A 114 4.27 -10.61 10.20
CA GLY A 114 4.44 -10.12 11.53
C GLY A 114 3.20 -9.41 12.01
N ASP A 115 3.11 -9.22 13.30
CA ASP A 115 2.01 -8.46 13.84
C ASP A 115 2.23 -7.02 13.53
N GLY A 116 1.21 -6.36 13.07
CA GLY A 116 1.28 -4.95 12.87
C GLY A 116 1.61 -4.27 14.17
N LYS A 117 2.59 -3.40 14.12
CA LYS A 117 3.03 -2.70 15.29
C LYS A 117 1.87 -2.05 16.02
N TYR A 118 0.97 -1.48 15.26
CA TYR A 118 -0.12 -0.77 15.87
C TYR A 118 -1.20 -1.70 16.38
N SER A 119 -1.45 -2.80 15.70
CA SER A 119 -2.48 -3.70 16.18
C SER A 119 -2.09 -4.30 17.53
N ASN A 120 -0.86 -4.68 17.71
CA ASN A 120 -0.41 -5.22 18.97
C ASN A 120 -0.42 -4.20 20.07
N LYS A 121 0.02 -3.00 19.75
CA LYS A 121 0.19 -2.00 20.74
C LYS A 121 -1.10 -1.39 21.23
N TYR A 122 -2.04 -1.27 20.36
CA TYR A 122 -3.23 -0.50 20.67
C TYR A 122 -4.51 -1.30 20.77
N MET A 123 -4.38 -2.59 20.77
CA MET A 123 -5.54 -3.41 20.99
C MET A 123 -5.70 -3.82 22.42
N ILE A 124 -4.88 -3.33 23.27
CA ILE A 124 -4.91 -3.67 24.65
C ILE A 124 -5.95 -2.87 25.39
#